data_31c72908aed4f5368389140ac5e22cbc
#
_entry.id   31c72908aed4f5368389140ac5e22cbc
#
_cell.length_a   1.000
_cell.length_b   1.000
_cell.length_c   1.000
_cell.angle_alpha   90.00
_cell.angle_beta   90.00
_cell.angle_gamma   90.00
#
_symmetry.space_group_name_H-M   'P 1'
#
loop_
_entity.id
_entity.type
_entity.pdbx_description
1 polymer ?
#
loop_
_entity_poly.entity_id
_entity_poly.type
_entity_poly.pdbx_seq_one_letter_code
_entity_poly.pdbx_strand_id
1 'polypeptide(L)'
;MRLCLRTRLLYVLFVPLLIVIAYIGTYLSYYICRFSGHPVEKCLLSSNMRLIPGNHIYNSLDLWSRTDVTRLSASGFIFRFSGHPVEKCLLSSNTRLRPGNHIDNSLDLWSRTDVKTCTSWGAPIMWEGMFDPHVYDEYHKKTGTSVALTVFAIGRYLEMYLKDFLTSAEQHFMVGLPVTYYVFTDAPESVPAVGLGAGRALEIVRVQRQERWQDISMMRMRTIADAIQSRIRLRHRYVFCLDVDQVFAARFGSEALGESVALLHAFFYLSPVAEFTYDRNPNSTACMETGDFYYHAAVFGGTWQSVKNMTESCYRGIMTDKENQVEALWHDESHLNKYLYRHKPSKVLSPEYCWSTEVGYRREVRVHRLLWAEKHYDMLRT
;
A
#
# COMPACT_ATOMS: atom_id res chain seq x y z
N MET A 1 44.11 10.54 -41.10
CA MET A 1 43.28 11.21 -40.09
C MET A 1 41.94 11.76 -40.61
N ARG A 2 41.74 11.94 -41.91
CA ARG A 2 40.46 12.49 -42.48
C ARG A 2 39.37 11.45 -42.79
N LEU A 3 39.66 10.15 -42.82
CA LEU A 3 38.65 9.09 -43.06
C LEU A 3 37.85 8.72 -41.83
N CYS A 4 38.43 8.86 -40.62
CA CYS A 4 37.79 8.47 -39.36
C CYS A 4 36.71 9.50 -38.88
N LEU A 5 36.77 10.74 -39.33
CA LEU A 5 35.80 11.79 -38.99
C LEU A 5 34.49 11.63 -39.79
N ARG A 6 34.53 11.19 -41.04
CA ARG A 6 33.35 11.02 -41.89
C ARG A 6 32.50 9.84 -41.44
N THR A 7 33.07 8.77 -40.98
CA THR A 7 32.31 7.62 -40.45
C THR A 7 31.63 7.93 -39.11
N ARG A 8 32.28 8.69 -38.24
CA ARG A 8 31.64 9.12 -36.96
C ARG A 8 30.46 10.09 -37.17
N LEU A 9 30.58 10.99 -38.13
CA LEU A 9 29.48 11.94 -38.45
C LEU A 9 28.27 11.22 -39.06
N LEU A 10 28.47 10.20 -39.87
CA LEU A 10 27.41 9.35 -40.41
C LEU A 10 26.70 8.57 -39.29
N TYR A 11 27.39 8.02 -38.31
CA TYR A 11 26.77 7.31 -37.17
C TYR A 11 25.96 8.23 -36.29
N VAL A 12 26.41 9.44 -36.01
CA VAL A 12 25.73 10.43 -35.17
C VAL A 12 24.43 10.94 -35.80
N LEU A 13 24.34 10.99 -37.13
CA LEU A 13 23.15 11.49 -37.85
C LEU A 13 22.21 10.36 -38.28
N PHE A 14 22.71 9.17 -38.64
CA PHE A 14 21.90 8.07 -39.14
C PHE A 14 21.23 7.24 -38.05
N VAL A 15 21.87 7.05 -36.90
CA VAL A 15 21.26 6.24 -35.78
C VAL A 15 20.01 6.91 -35.21
N PRO A 16 20.01 8.24 -34.91
CA PRO A 16 18.80 8.91 -34.46
C PRO A 16 17.71 8.91 -35.54
N LEU A 17 18.06 9.05 -36.81
CA LEU A 17 17.10 9.02 -37.91
C LEU A 17 16.43 7.64 -38.04
N LEU A 18 17.15 6.56 -37.89
CA LEU A 18 16.61 5.20 -37.90
C LEU A 18 15.69 4.95 -36.71
N ILE A 19 16.02 5.49 -35.53
CA ILE A 19 15.17 5.39 -34.34
C ILE A 19 13.86 6.16 -34.57
N VAL A 20 13.91 7.35 -35.13
CA VAL A 20 12.73 8.14 -35.45
C VAL A 20 11.86 7.44 -36.50
N ILE A 21 12.45 6.86 -37.55
CA ILE A 21 11.73 6.10 -38.58
C ILE A 21 11.08 4.85 -37.97
N ALA A 22 11.78 4.13 -37.11
CA ALA A 22 11.21 2.98 -36.39
C ALA A 22 10.03 3.39 -35.50
N TYR A 23 10.16 4.52 -34.80
CA TYR A 23 9.10 5.06 -33.94
C TYR A 23 7.87 5.50 -34.75
N ILE A 24 8.06 6.18 -35.88
CA ILE A 24 6.99 6.57 -36.78
C ILE A 24 6.33 5.34 -37.41
N GLY A 25 7.10 4.33 -37.77
CA GLY A 25 6.58 3.06 -38.32
C GLY A 25 5.71 2.30 -37.32
N THR A 26 6.13 2.20 -36.08
CA THR A 26 5.33 1.58 -35.00
C THR A 26 4.06 2.38 -34.70
N TYR A 27 4.15 3.71 -34.71
CA TYR A 27 3.02 4.60 -34.49
C TYR A 27 1.99 4.52 -35.64
N LEU A 28 2.45 4.47 -36.89
CA LEU A 28 1.58 4.29 -38.06
C LEU A 28 0.90 2.91 -38.07
N SER A 29 1.65 1.84 -37.77
CA SER A 29 1.10 0.50 -37.66
C SER A 29 0.02 0.40 -36.56
N TYR A 30 0.24 1.06 -35.43
CA TYR A 30 -0.74 1.15 -34.36
C TYR A 30 -2.03 1.85 -34.82
N TYR A 31 -1.91 2.98 -35.55
CA TYR A 31 -3.05 3.72 -36.07
C TYR A 31 -3.81 2.92 -37.13
N ILE A 32 -3.11 2.26 -38.05
CA ILE A 32 -3.72 1.44 -39.12
C ILE A 32 -4.47 0.25 -38.49
N CYS A 33 -3.92 -0.43 -37.49
CA CYS A 33 -4.62 -1.50 -36.78
C CYS A 33 -5.88 -1.03 -36.06
N ARG A 34 -5.83 0.17 -35.47
CA ARG A 34 -6.99 0.74 -34.75
C ARG A 34 -8.16 1.08 -35.68
N PHE A 35 -7.88 1.46 -36.93
CA PHE A 35 -8.92 1.80 -37.93
C PHE A 35 -9.41 0.58 -38.72
N SER A 36 -8.63 -0.51 -38.81
CA SER A 36 -9.00 -1.71 -39.57
C SER A 36 -9.78 -2.76 -38.78
N GLY A 37 -10.04 -2.55 -37.48
CA GLY A 37 -10.85 -3.45 -36.65
C GLY A 37 -10.19 -4.81 -36.34
N HIS A 38 -8.89 -4.96 -36.63
CA HIS A 38 -8.15 -6.21 -36.33
C HIS A 38 -7.58 -6.19 -34.91
N PRO A 39 -7.55 -7.35 -34.21
CA PRO A 39 -6.91 -7.45 -32.89
C PRO A 39 -5.43 -7.11 -32.98
N VAL A 40 -4.97 -6.20 -32.15
CA VAL A 40 -3.59 -5.65 -32.11
C VAL A 40 -2.51 -6.75 -31.98
N GLU A 41 -2.86 -7.92 -31.44
CA GLU A 41 -1.98 -9.08 -31.28
C GLU A 41 -1.39 -9.60 -32.60
N LYS A 42 -2.10 -9.50 -33.71
CA LYS A 42 -1.61 -9.98 -35.01
C LYS A 42 -0.62 -9.03 -35.69
N CYS A 43 -0.59 -7.75 -35.29
CA CYS A 43 0.28 -6.75 -35.90
C CYS A 43 1.69 -6.70 -35.29
N LEU A 44 1.88 -7.22 -34.08
CA LEU A 44 3.15 -7.17 -33.35
C LEU A 44 4.03 -8.44 -33.52
N LEU A 45 3.50 -9.50 -34.13
CA LEU A 45 4.20 -10.78 -34.27
C LEU A 45 5.12 -10.87 -35.51
N SER A 46 5.27 -9.80 -36.31
CA SER A 46 6.12 -9.84 -37.54
C SER A 46 7.55 -9.36 -37.32
N SER A 47 7.95 -8.93 -36.14
CA SER A 47 9.35 -8.58 -35.86
C SER A 47 10.03 -9.65 -34.99
N ASN A 48 10.81 -10.52 -35.62
CA ASN A 48 11.67 -11.50 -34.97
C ASN A 48 12.74 -10.82 -34.09
N MET A 49 12.49 -10.74 -32.78
CA MET A 49 13.55 -10.55 -31.79
C MET A 49 13.47 -11.67 -30.76
N ARG A 50 14.39 -12.63 -30.84
CA ARG A 50 14.63 -13.63 -29.79
C ARG A 50 15.36 -12.94 -28.65
N LEU A 51 14.74 -12.92 -27.48
CA LEU A 51 15.40 -12.57 -26.21
C LEU A 51 16.07 -13.81 -25.64
N ILE A 52 17.35 -13.72 -25.38
CA ILE A 52 18.17 -14.72 -24.69
C ILE A 52 17.98 -14.52 -23.19
N PRO A 53 17.68 -15.56 -22.40
CA PRO A 53 17.59 -15.44 -20.95
C PRO A 53 19.00 -15.31 -20.34
N GLY A 54 19.30 -14.17 -19.74
CA GLY A 54 20.49 -13.94 -18.93
C GLY A 54 20.15 -14.04 -17.44
N ASN A 55 20.72 -15.03 -16.76
CA ASN A 55 20.72 -15.13 -15.30
C ASN A 55 21.55 -13.99 -14.71
N HIS A 56 20.93 -13.05 -14.03
CA HIS A 56 21.61 -12.14 -13.13
C HIS A 56 20.95 -12.18 -11.76
N ILE A 57 21.76 -12.58 -10.78
CA ILE A 57 21.45 -12.49 -9.36
C ILE A 57 21.55 -11.02 -8.98
N TYR A 58 20.44 -10.41 -8.61
CA TYR A 58 20.40 -9.04 -8.11
C TYR A 58 20.54 -9.00 -6.58
N ASN A 59 21.50 -8.24 -6.10
CA ASN A 59 21.61 -7.89 -4.67
C ASN A 59 20.46 -6.96 -4.29
N SER A 60 19.82 -7.24 -3.15
CA SER A 60 18.59 -6.62 -2.64
C SER A 60 18.70 -5.11 -2.33
N LEU A 61 19.83 -4.46 -2.57
CA LEU A 61 20.07 -3.06 -2.23
C LEU A 61 19.69 -2.07 -3.34
N ASP A 62 19.50 -2.53 -4.59
CA ASP A 62 19.32 -1.64 -5.75
C ASP A 62 17.86 -1.43 -6.19
N LEU A 63 16.90 -2.15 -5.62
CA LEU A 63 15.48 -2.12 -6.05
C LEU A 63 14.73 -0.83 -5.64
N TRP A 64 15.36 0.04 -4.86
CA TRP A 64 14.78 1.30 -4.39
C TRP A 64 15.36 2.55 -5.06
N SER A 65 16.19 2.39 -6.08
CA SER A 65 16.60 3.54 -6.88
C SER A 65 15.46 3.95 -7.82
N ARG A 66 15.20 5.24 -7.92
CA ARG A 66 14.20 5.87 -8.80
C ARG A 66 14.27 5.36 -10.24
N THR A 67 15.45 4.89 -10.69
CA THR A 67 15.70 4.31 -12.00
C THR A 67 15.04 2.96 -12.20
N ASP A 68 14.84 2.15 -11.17
CA ASP A 68 14.28 0.81 -11.34
C ASP A 68 12.75 0.82 -11.29
N VAL A 69 12.13 1.68 -10.50
CA VAL A 69 10.66 1.89 -10.50
C VAL A 69 10.22 2.56 -11.80
N THR A 70 10.97 3.55 -12.30
CA THR A 70 10.71 4.17 -13.62
C THR A 70 11.01 3.23 -14.77
N ARG A 71 11.99 2.31 -14.67
CA ARG A 71 12.21 1.28 -15.70
C ARG A 71 11.12 0.21 -15.70
N LEU A 72 10.55 -0.16 -14.56
CA LEU A 72 9.38 -1.04 -14.51
C LEU A 72 8.12 -0.36 -15.08
N SER A 73 7.96 0.95 -14.92
CA SER A 73 6.87 1.70 -15.55
C SER A 73 7.14 2.07 -17.02
N ALA A 74 8.41 2.25 -17.41
CA ALA A 74 8.81 2.56 -18.80
C ALA A 74 8.99 1.33 -19.68
N SER A 75 9.24 0.13 -19.11
CA SER A 75 9.33 -1.11 -19.86
C SER A 75 7.97 -1.79 -20.04
N GLY A 76 6.97 -1.01 -20.49
CA GLY A 76 5.83 -1.57 -21.20
C GLY A 76 4.94 -2.53 -20.43
N PHE A 77 4.63 -2.29 -19.16
CA PHE A 77 3.38 -2.80 -18.60
C PHE A 77 2.23 -2.04 -19.25
N ILE A 78 1.91 -2.38 -20.50
CA ILE A 78 0.59 -2.13 -21.06
C ILE A 78 -0.33 -2.99 -20.21
N PHE A 79 -0.92 -2.39 -19.17
CA PHE A 79 -2.01 -3.01 -18.45
C PHE A 79 -3.11 -3.29 -19.47
N ARG A 80 -3.17 -4.53 -19.94
CA ARG A 80 -4.31 -4.99 -20.73
C ARG A 80 -5.52 -4.81 -19.84
N PHE A 81 -6.39 -3.91 -20.22
CA PHE A 81 -7.80 -4.01 -19.85
C PHE A 81 -8.36 -5.27 -20.52
N SER A 82 -8.00 -6.45 -20.02
CA SER A 82 -8.81 -7.62 -20.21
C SER A 82 -10.05 -7.34 -19.38
N GLY A 83 -11.15 -7.04 -20.04
CA GLY A 83 -12.46 -6.93 -19.41
C GLY A 83 -12.89 -8.30 -18.88
N HIS A 84 -12.13 -8.84 -17.91
CA HIS A 84 -12.60 -9.95 -17.12
C HIS A 84 -13.81 -9.45 -16.34
N PRO A 85 -14.94 -10.15 -16.39
CA PRO A 85 -16.09 -9.79 -15.60
C PRO A 85 -15.61 -9.67 -14.15
N VAL A 86 -15.83 -8.49 -13.53
CA VAL A 86 -15.54 -8.29 -12.11
C VAL A 86 -16.24 -9.41 -11.37
N GLU A 87 -15.48 -10.21 -10.65
CA GLU A 87 -16.00 -11.33 -9.89
C GLU A 87 -16.95 -10.75 -8.85
N LYS A 88 -18.26 -10.86 -9.13
CA LYS A 88 -19.30 -10.33 -8.24
C LYS A 88 -19.14 -10.98 -6.89
N CYS A 89 -19.45 -10.22 -5.85
CA CYS A 89 -19.56 -10.77 -4.50
C CYS A 89 -20.54 -11.95 -4.53
N LEU A 90 -20.04 -13.19 -4.51
CA LEU A 90 -20.81 -14.43 -4.60
C LEU A 90 -21.43 -14.82 -3.24
N LEU A 91 -21.58 -13.86 -2.33
CA LEU A 91 -22.36 -14.11 -1.14
C LEU A 91 -23.80 -14.39 -1.61
N SER A 92 -24.23 -15.65 -1.49
CA SER A 92 -25.63 -15.98 -1.67
C SER A 92 -26.46 -15.07 -0.77
N SER A 93 -27.71 -14.79 -1.13
CA SER A 93 -28.64 -13.98 -0.35
C SER A 93 -28.79 -14.43 1.13
N ASN A 94 -28.27 -15.60 1.47
CA ASN A 94 -28.26 -16.20 2.80
C ASN A 94 -26.88 -16.18 3.50
N THR A 95 -25.80 -15.77 2.81
CA THR A 95 -24.48 -15.72 3.43
C THR A 95 -24.29 -14.35 4.04
N ARG A 96 -24.40 -14.26 5.36
CA ARG A 96 -24.09 -13.04 6.10
C ARG A 96 -22.59 -12.75 5.95
N LEU A 97 -22.24 -11.46 5.81
CA LEU A 97 -20.88 -11.00 6.03
C LEU A 97 -20.38 -11.62 7.35
N ARG A 98 -19.14 -12.09 7.37
CA ARG A 98 -18.53 -12.57 8.61
C ARG A 98 -18.82 -11.52 9.67
N PRO A 99 -19.26 -11.90 10.89
CA PRO A 99 -19.62 -10.93 11.90
C PRO A 99 -18.40 -10.07 12.28
N GLY A 100 -18.20 -9.03 11.46
CA GLY A 100 -17.56 -7.79 11.83
C GLY A 100 -18.49 -6.99 12.74
N ASN A 101 -18.36 -5.71 12.80
CA ASN A 101 -19.34 -4.87 13.46
C ASN A 101 -20.73 -5.11 12.83
N HIS A 102 -21.79 -5.20 13.65
CA HIS A 102 -23.18 -5.30 13.16
C HIS A 102 -23.54 -4.22 12.14
N ILE A 103 -22.85 -3.09 12.19
CA ILE A 103 -22.99 -1.96 11.26
C ILE A 103 -22.63 -2.34 9.82
N ASP A 104 -21.71 -3.29 9.59
CA ASP A 104 -21.32 -3.71 8.24
C ASP A 104 -22.46 -4.42 7.49
N ASN A 105 -23.55 -4.78 8.17
CA ASN A 105 -24.79 -5.25 7.53
C ASN A 105 -25.53 -4.12 6.77
N SER A 106 -25.20 -2.85 7.01
CA SER A 106 -25.75 -1.70 6.28
C SER A 106 -25.04 -1.41 4.96
N LEU A 107 -23.96 -2.15 4.64
CA LEU A 107 -23.20 -1.96 3.39
C LEU A 107 -24.03 -2.37 2.19
N ASP A 108 -24.05 -1.53 1.17
CA ASP A 108 -24.55 -1.88 -0.16
C ASP A 108 -23.41 -2.48 -1.00
N LEU A 109 -23.25 -3.80 -0.89
CA LEU A 109 -22.23 -4.54 -1.64
C LEU A 109 -22.48 -4.53 -3.16
N TRP A 110 -23.66 -4.12 -3.62
CA TRP A 110 -24.08 -4.12 -5.02
C TRP A 110 -24.00 -2.74 -5.66
N SER A 111 -23.76 -1.69 -4.87
CA SER A 111 -23.62 -0.31 -5.37
C SER A 111 -22.43 -0.09 -6.29
N ARG A 112 -21.44 -1.01 -6.24
CA ARG A 112 -20.21 -0.97 -7.03
C ARG A 112 -20.11 -2.24 -7.87
N THR A 113 -20.53 -2.14 -9.13
CA THR A 113 -20.45 -3.24 -10.11
C THR A 113 -19.12 -3.27 -10.87
N ASP A 114 -18.31 -2.24 -10.69
CA ASP A 114 -17.03 -1.98 -11.34
C ASP A 114 -15.82 -2.55 -10.56
N VAL A 115 -16.03 -2.98 -9.31
CA VAL A 115 -14.98 -3.51 -8.43
C VAL A 115 -15.44 -4.73 -7.63
N LYS A 116 -14.49 -5.46 -7.05
CA LYS A 116 -14.77 -6.52 -6.09
C LYS A 116 -15.08 -5.89 -4.73
N THR A 117 -16.27 -6.14 -4.22
CA THR A 117 -16.79 -5.52 -2.97
C THR A 117 -16.73 -6.44 -1.76
N CYS A 118 -16.42 -7.72 -1.95
CA CYS A 118 -16.18 -8.65 -0.84
C CYS A 118 -15.12 -9.69 -1.20
N THR A 119 -14.52 -10.26 -0.17
CA THR A 119 -13.56 -11.37 -0.27
C THR A 119 -14.28 -12.72 -0.36
N SER A 120 -13.56 -13.78 -0.72
CA SER A 120 -14.08 -15.16 -0.75
C SER A 120 -14.47 -15.69 0.63
N TRP A 121 -13.94 -15.12 1.71
CA TRP A 121 -14.30 -15.46 3.10
C TRP A 121 -15.35 -14.54 3.73
N GLY A 122 -15.99 -13.67 2.93
CA GLY A 122 -17.11 -12.84 3.34
C GLY A 122 -16.73 -11.55 4.09
N ALA A 123 -15.51 -11.08 4.00
CA ALA A 123 -15.15 -9.75 4.49
C ALA A 123 -15.46 -8.67 3.43
N PRO A 124 -16.00 -7.51 3.80
CA PRO A 124 -16.23 -6.41 2.87
C PRO A 124 -14.89 -5.82 2.42
N ILE A 125 -14.81 -5.42 1.14
CA ILE A 125 -13.77 -4.57 0.60
C ILE A 125 -14.38 -3.18 0.46
N MET A 126 -13.91 -2.23 1.29
CA MET A 126 -14.52 -0.91 1.45
C MET A 126 -14.16 0.02 0.30
N TRP A 127 -15.16 0.41 -0.49
CA TRP A 127 -15.03 1.39 -1.56
C TRP A 127 -15.99 2.56 -1.33
N GLU A 128 -15.66 3.71 -1.89
CA GLU A 128 -16.58 4.86 -1.94
C GLU A 128 -17.91 4.46 -2.60
N GLY A 129 -19.02 4.91 -2.00
CA GLY A 129 -20.38 4.65 -2.47
C GLY A 129 -21.01 3.35 -1.95
N MET A 130 -20.32 2.55 -1.11
CA MET A 130 -20.87 1.33 -0.53
C MET A 130 -21.51 1.55 0.87
N PHE A 131 -21.26 2.68 1.48
CA PHE A 131 -21.66 2.96 2.86
C PHE A 131 -22.19 4.38 3.02
N ASP A 132 -23.04 4.57 4.03
CA ASP A 132 -23.46 5.89 4.48
C ASP A 132 -22.55 6.34 5.65
N PRO A 133 -21.72 7.39 5.47
CA PRO A 133 -20.85 7.90 6.52
C PRO A 133 -21.59 8.26 7.82
N HIS A 134 -22.82 8.79 7.71
CA HIS A 134 -23.61 9.20 8.87
C HIS A 134 -24.02 8.02 9.73
N VAL A 135 -24.41 6.91 9.11
CA VAL A 135 -24.79 5.68 9.82
C VAL A 135 -23.61 5.16 10.64
N TYR A 136 -22.41 5.14 10.05
CA TYR A 136 -21.19 4.71 10.75
C TYR A 136 -20.81 5.66 11.88
N ASP A 137 -20.82 6.97 11.63
CA ASP A 137 -20.45 7.97 12.64
C ASP A 137 -21.40 7.95 13.82
N GLU A 138 -22.71 7.92 13.60
CA GLU A 138 -23.72 7.85 14.66
C GLU A 138 -23.59 6.58 15.50
N TYR A 139 -23.36 5.43 14.85
CA TYR A 139 -23.13 4.18 15.56
C TYR A 139 -21.92 4.28 16.48
N HIS A 140 -20.78 4.75 15.95
CA HIS A 140 -19.54 4.81 16.71
C HIS A 140 -19.54 5.90 17.78
N LYS A 141 -20.19 7.03 17.55
CA LYS A 141 -20.45 8.04 18.60
C LYS A 141 -21.31 7.47 19.73
N LYS A 142 -22.43 6.82 19.38
CA LYS A 142 -23.35 6.22 20.36
C LYS A 142 -22.69 5.11 21.19
N THR A 143 -21.76 4.37 20.61
CA THR A 143 -21.03 3.31 21.32
C THR A 143 -19.80 3.81 22.07
N GLY A 144 -19.54 5.13 22.09
CA GLY A 144 -18.40 5.71 22.79
C GLY A 144 -17.06 5.23 22.23
N THR A 145 -17.00 4.98 20.91
CA THR A 145 -15.79 4.48 20.27
C THR A 145 -14.67 5.50 20.34
N SER A 146 -13.47 5.04 20.73
CA SER A 146 -12.21 5.80 20.67
C SER A 146 -11.15 5.05 19.89
N VAL A 147 -10.28 5.80 19.22
CA VAL A 147 -9.28 5.28 18.28
C VAL A 147 -7.88 5.75 18.69
N ALA A 148 -6.92 4.83 18.71
CA ALA A 148 -5.50 5.14 18.75
C ALA A 148 -4.93 5.12 17.33
N LEU A 149 -4.19 6.17 16.94
CA LEU A 149 -3.40 6.18 15.72
C LEU A 149 -1.93 6.17 16.09
N THR A 150 -1.20 5.15 15.64
CA THR A 150 0.24 5.01 15.86
C THR A 150 1.01 5.41 14.61
N VAL A 151 2.04 6.21 14.77
CA VAL A 151 2.90 6.68 13.69
C VAL A 151 4.35 6.77 14.14
N PHE A 152 5.29 6.36 13.27
CA PHE A 152 6.72 6.42 13.52
C PHE A 152 7.33 7.59 12.75
N ALA A 153 7.89 8.55 13.50
CA ALA A 153 8.55 9.73 12.96
C ALA A 153 9.98 9.80 13.50
N ILE A 154 10.93 9.16 12.82
CA ILE A 154 12.30 8.97 13.26
C ILE A 154 13.26 9.70 12.32
N GLY A 155 14.23 10.41 12.89
CA GLY A 155 15.20 11.19 12.15
C GLY A 155 14.52 12.21 11.24
N ARG A 156 14.92 12.30 9.98
CA ARG A 156 14.40 13.27 9.01
C ARG A 156 12.91 13.11 8.67
N TYR A 157 12.33 11.92 8.86
CA TYR A 157 10.89 11.73 8.68
C TYR A 157 10.06 12.54 9.67
N LEU A 158 10.60 12.80 10.86
CA LEU A 158 9.99 13.70 11.85
C LEU A 158 9.84 15.12 11.29
N GLU A 159 10.91 15.66 10.73
CA GLU A 159 10.97 17.03 10.25
C GLU A 159 10.17 17.23 8.95
N MET A 160 10.25 16.24 8.05
CA MET A 160 9.70 16.38 6.71
C MET A 160 8.21 16.08 6.62
N TYR A 161 7.69 15.13 7.41
CA TYR A 161 6.35 14.60 7.18
C TYR A 161 5.38 14.74 8.35
N LEU A 162 5.86 14.70 9.60
CA LEU A 162 4.97 14.56 10.76
C LEU A 162 3.97 15.71 10.89
N LYS A 163 4.38 16.94 10.59
CA LYS A 163 3.50 18.10 10.69
C LYS A 163 2.33 18.02 9.73
N ASP A 164 2.60 17.72 8.46
CA ASP A 164 1.56 17.62 7.43
C ASP A 164 0.67 16.41 7.65
N PHE A 165 1.25 15.27 8.09
CA PHE A 165 0.51 14.09 8.49
C PHE A 165 -0.49 14.41 9.60
N LEU A 166 -0.06 15.00 10.72
CA LEU A 166 -0.95 15.30 11.84
C LEU A 166 -1.99 16.39 11.49
N THR A 167 -1.58 17.43 10.76
CA THR A 167 -2.48 18.52 10.34
C THR A 167 -3.59 18.00 9.43
N SER A 168 -3.26 17.16 8.45
CA SER A 168 -4.24 16.55 7.57
C SER A 168 -5.09 15.49 8.27
N ALA A 169 -4.51 14.75 9.22
CA ALA A 169 -5.26 13.80 10.03
C ALA A 169 -6.34 14.48 10.89
N GLU A 170 -6.06 15.68 11.43
CA GLU A 170 -7.06 16.47 12.15
C GLU A 170 -8.27 16.83 11.29
N GLN A 171 -8.08 17.01 9.99
CA GLN A 171 -9.14 17.37 9.06
C GLN A 171 -9.93 16.16 8.55
N HIS A 172 -9.32 14.98 8.48
CA HIS A 172 -9.88 13.86 7.71
C HIS A 172 -9.96 12.52 8.44
N PHE A 173 -9.11 12.29 9.45
CA PHE A 173 -9.06 10.99 10.14
C PHE A 173 -10.04 10.93 11.30
N MET A 174 -11.01 9.99 11.24
CA MET A 174 -11.97 9.70 12.32
C MET A 174 -12.60 10.97 12.93
N VAL A 175 -12.97 11.95 12.08
CA VAL A 175 -13.55 13.23 12.52
C VAL A 175 -14.81 12.98 13.31
N GLY A 176 -14.92 13.64 14.49
CA GLY A 176 -16.06 13.50 15.40
C GLY A 176 -15.95 12.33 16.38
N LEU A 177 -14.86 11.55 16.35
CA LEU A 177 -14.55 10.54 17.36
C LEU A 177 -13.33 10.97 18.20
N PRO A 178 -13.24 10.52 19.46
CA PRO A 178 -12.02 10.67 20.27
C PRO A 178 -10.86 9.92 19.64
N VAL A 179 -9.73 10.62 19.40
CA VAL A 179 -8.51 10.06 18.83
C VAL A 179 -7.31 10.41 19.70
N THR A 180 -6.42 9.46 19.96
CA THR A 180 -5.08 9.75 20.48
C THR A 180 -4.03 9.36 19.45
N TYR A 181 -3.21 10.31 19.05
CA TYR A 181 -2.02 10.10 18.22
C TYR A 181 -0.86 9.65 19.11
N TYR A 182 -0.34 8.47 18.84
CA TYR A 182 0.88 7.95 19.49
C TYR A 182 2.04 8.12 18.52
N VAL A 183 2.84 9.16 18.73
CA VAL A 183 4.01 9.48 17.90
C VAL A 183 5.24 8.82 18.52
N PHE A 184 5.80 7.84 17.82
CA PHE A 184 7.05 7.18 18.19
C PHE A 184 8.21 7.90 17.51
N THR A 185 9.12 8.49 18.31
CA THR A 185 10.23 9.29 17.78
C THR A 185 11.49 9.15 18.62
N ASP A 186 12.64 9.33 18.00
CA ASP A 186 13.96 9.43 18.65
C ASP A 186 14.23 10.84 19.21
N ALA A 187 13.50 11.86 18.73
CA ALA A 187 13.64 13.27 19.13
C ALA A 187 12.30 13.88 19.59
N PRO A 188 11.78 13.51 20.78
CA PRO A 188 10.51 14.03 21.31
C PRO A 188 10.40 15.56 21.37
N GLU A 189 11.52 16.22 21.62
CA GLU A 189 11.64 17.68 21.70
C GLU A 189 11.43 18.38 20.35
N SER A 190 11.57 17.67 19.24
CA SER A 190 11.43 18.19 17.87
C SER A 190 10.03 17.96 17.29
N VAL A 191 9.12 17.34 18.05
CA VAL A 191 7.74 17.11 17.58
C VAL A 191 7.02 18.44 17.40
N PRO A 192 6.48 18.72 16.20
CA PRO A 192 5.83 20.00 15.93
C PRO A 192 4.55 20.17 16.73
N ALA A 193 4.28 21.37 17.19
CA ALA A 193 2.99 21.73 17.77
C ALA A 193 1.92 21.74 16.66
N VAL A 194 0.84 21.00 16.87
CA VAL A 194 -0.33 20.95 15.99
C VAL A 194 -1.58 21.27 16.81
N GLY A 195 -2.48 22.08 16.26
CA GLY A 195 -3.77 22.35 16.89
C GLY A 195 -4.66 21.10 16.85
N LEU A 196 -5.03 20.59 18.01
CA LEU A 196 -5.87 19.40 18.12
C LEU A 196 -7.32 19.79 18.40
N GLY A 197 -8.26 19.11 17.75
CA GLY A 197 -9.68 19.25 17.97
C GLY A 197 -10.14 18.71 19.33
N ALA A 198 -11.39 18.99 19.69
CA ALA A 198 -11.98 18.50 20.93
C ALA A 198 -12.01 16.95 20.97
N GLY A 199 -11.61 16.36 22.09
CA GLY A 199 -11.53 14.91 22.26
C GLY A 199 -10.33 14.25 21.58
N ARG A 200 -9.37 15.03 21.09
CA ARG A 200 -8.15 14.53 20.45
C ARG A 200 -6.93 14.83 21.31
N ALA A 201 -5.97 13.92 21.31
CA ALA A 201 -4.76 14.01 22.12
C ALA A 201 -3.53 13.54 21.35
N LEU A 202 -2.36 14.04 21.75
CA LEU A 202 -1.06 13.64 21.23
C LEU A 202 -0.23 13.07 22.39
N GLU A 203 0.20 11.82 22.25
CA GLU A 203 1.17 11.16 23.13
C GLU A 203 2.48 10.93 22.39
N ILE A 204 3.57 11.49 22.91
CA ILE A 204 4.90 11.32 22.33
C ILE A 204 5.60 10.20 23.10
N VAL A 205 6.08 9.21 22.37
CA VAL A 205 6.76 8.04 22.92
C VAL A 205 8.19 8.02 22.38
N ARG A 206 9.16 8.21 23.28
CA ARG A 206 10.56 8.11 22.88
C ARG A 206 10.89 6.65 22.54
N VAL A 207 11.52 6.46 21.37
CA VAL A 207 12.05 5.16 20.92
C VAL A 207 13.53 5.30 20.59
N GLN A 208 14.24 4.19 20.68
CA GLN A 208 15.65 4.16 20.31
C GLN A 208 15.78 4.15 18.79
N ARG A 209 16.60 5.05 18.23
CA ARG A 209 16.95 5.05 16.81
C ARG A 209 17.74 3.77 16.50
N GLN A 210 17.35 3.10 15.43
CA GLN A 210 18.10 2.00 14.83
C GLN A 210 19.07 2.55 13.78
N GLU A 211 20.15 1.82 13.51
CA GLU A 211 21.16 2.23 12.53
C GLU A 211 20.61 2.14 11.10
N ARG A 212 19.85 1.06 10.80
CA ARG A 212 19.26 0.84 9.48
C ARG A 212 17.77 1.15 9.51
N TRP A 213 17.28 1.75 8.41
CA TRP A 213 15.84 1.98 8.22
C TRP A 213 15.02 0.69 8.32
N GLN A 214 15.54 -0.40 7.76
CA GLN A 214 14.91 -1.71 7.80
C GLN A 214 14.68 -2.20 9.23
N ASP A 215 15.62 -1.94 10.12
CA ASP A 215 15.48 -2.31 11.54
C ASP A 215 14.41 -1.45 12.24
N ILE A 216 14.25 -0.17 11.85
CA ILE A 216 13.16 0.68 12.33
C ILE A 216 11.81 0.10 11.91
N SER A 217 11.65 -0.25 10.63
CA SER A 217 10.45 -0.84 10.06
C SER A 217 10.10 -2.17 10.75
N MET A 218 11.06 -3.07 10.89
CA MET A 218 10.85 -4.37 11.53
C MET A 218 10.56 -4.24 13.03
N MET A 219 11.27 -3.37 13.74
CA MET A 219 11.09 -3.20 15.19
C MET A 219 9.81 -2.45 15.56
N ARG A 220 9.17 -1.74 14.62
CA ARG A 220 7.87 -1.10 14.89
C ARG A 220 6.82 -2.11 15.36
N MET A 221 6.87 -3.35 14.89
CA MET A 221 5.95 -4.40 15.30
C MET A 221 6.02 -4.67 16.78
N ARG A 222 7.20 -4.74 17.35
CA ARG A 222 7.41 -4.87 18.81
C ARG A 222 6.93 -3.64 19.56
N THR A 223 7.33 -2.47 19.10
CA THR A 223 7.02 -1.19 19.75
C THR A 223 5.51 -0.94 19.82
N ILE A 224 4.77 -1.26 18.74
CA ILE A 224 3.30 -1.17 18.71
C ILE A 224 2.69 -2.14 19.71
N ALA A 225 3.12 -3.41 19.74
CA ALA A 225 2.60 -4.40 20.67
C ALA A 225 2.80 -3.98 22.14
N ASP A 226 3.99 -3.48 22.47
CA ASP A 226 4.32 -3.00 23.83
C ASP A 226 3.50 -1.76 24.21
N ALA A 227 3.29 -0.81 23.28
CA ALA A 227 2.43 0.35 23.50
C ALA A 227 0.96 -0.04 23.69
N ILE A 228 0.45 -1.01 22.91
CA ILE A 228 -0.88 -1.56 23.10
C ILE A 228 -0.99 -2.17 24.50
N GLN A 229 -0.05 -3.02 24.89
CA GLN A 229 -0.09 -3.71 26.17
C GLN A 229 -0.03 -2.75 27.35
N SER A 230 0.84 -1.72 27.28
CA SER A 230 1.12 -0.84 28.42
C SER A 230 0.11 0.30 28.59
N ARG A 231 -0.46 0.83 27.50
CA ARG A 231 -1.25 2.06 27.56
C ARG A 231 -2.46 2.11 26.64
N ILE A 232 -2.38 1.68 25.37
CA ILE A 232 -3.44 1.91 24.39
C ILE A 232 -4.70 1.11 24.75
N ARG A 233 -4.59 -0.17 25.10
CA ARG A 233 -5.70 -1.05 25.46
C ARG A 233 -6.56 -0.56 26.63
N LEU A 234 -6.01 0.32 27.46
CA LEU A 234 -6.71 0.86 28.63
C LEU A 234 -7.67 1.99 28.28
N ARG A 235 -7.51 2.59 27.08
CA ARG A 235 -8.25 3.78 26.67
C ARG A 235 -8.96 3.64 25.34
N HIS A 236 -8.44 2.80 24.45
CA HIS A 236 -8.91 2.71 23.07
C HIS A 236 -9.37 1.31 22.71
N ARG A 237 -10.47 1.26 21.98
CA ARG A 237 -10.97 0.00 21.42
C ARG A 237 -10.28 -0.37 20.13
N TYR A 238 -10.00 0.63 19.29
CA TYR A 238 -9.39 0.45 17.97
C TYR A 238 -8.01 1.09 17.90
N VAL A 239 -7.15 0.46 17.11
CA VAL A 239 -5.79 0.94 16.80
C VAL A 239 -5.60 0.92 15.31
N PHE A 240 -5.08 2.00 14.76
CA PHE A 240 -4.55 2.09 13.40
C PHE A 240 -3.07 2.38 13.43
N CYS A 241 -2.33 1.76 12.54
CA CYS A 241 -0.90 1.95 12.34
C CYS A 241 -0.69 2.49 10.93
N LEU A 242 -0.14 3.69 10.81
CA LEU A 242 0.08 4.38 9.55
C LEU A 242 1.55 4.80 9.42
N ASP A 243 2.04 4.83 8.18
CA ASP A 243 3.32 5.43 7.86
C ASP A 243 3.20 6.96 7.90
N VAL A 244 4.26 7.65 8.32
CA VAL A 244 4.25 9.12 8.48
C VAL A 244 4.39 9.87 7.16
N ASP A 245 4.96 9.25 6.13
CA ASP A 245 5.16 9.82 4.80
C ASP A 245 3.89 9.76 3.94
N GLN A 246 2.79 10.18 4.53
CA GLN A 246 1.45 10.19 3.95
C GLN A 246 0.71 11.48 4.32
N VAL A 247 -0.26 11.87 3.49
CA VAL A 247 -1.12 13.04 3.73
C VAL A 247 -2.57 12.64 3.50
N PHE A 248 -3.43 12.94 4.47
CA PHE A 248 -4.87 12.74 4.31
C PHE A 248 -5.44 13.81 3.37
N ALA A 249 -6.11 13.39 2.31
CA ALA A 249 -6.70 14.27 1.31
C ALA A 249 -8.23 14.25 1.32
N ALA A 250 -8.84 13.21 1.94
CA ALA A 250 -10.28 13.08 2.09
C ALA A 250 -10.61 12.23 3.33
N ARG A 251 -11.91 12.11 3.64
CA ARG A 251 -12.42 11.37 4.78
C ARG A 251 -11.81 9.96 4.88
N PHE A 252 -11.16 9.67 6.00
CA PHE A 252 -10.77 8.35 6.49
C PHE A 252 -11.54 8.11 7.80
N GLY A 253 -12.78 7.68 7.68
CA GLY A 253 -13.75 7.72 8.78
C GLY A 253 -14.01 6.38 9.44
N SER A 254 -15.04 6.38 10.25
CA SER A 254 -15.46 5.23 11.08
C SER A 254 -15.88 4.00 10.29
N GLU A 255 -16.15 4.13 9.00
CA GLU A 255 -16.36 3.01 8.08
C GLU A 255 -15.14 2.09 7.96
N ALA A 256 -13.95 2.60 8.21
CA ALA A 256 -12.72 1.82 8.21
C ALA A 256 -12.54 0.95 9.47
N LEU A 257 -13.33 1.18 10.52
CA LEU A 257 -13.21 0.41 11.78
C LEU A 257 -13.70 -1.03 11.58
N GLY A 258 -12.94 -1.98 12.10
CA GLY A 258 -13.24 -3.42 12.05
C GLY A 258 -12.44 -4.19 13.10
N GLU A 259 -12.68 -5.49 13.25
CA GLU A 259 -11.92 -6.32 14.18
C GLU A 259 -10.46 -6.47 13.74
N SER A 260 -10.24 -6.79 12.45
CA SER A 260 -8.92 -6.89 11.82
C SER A 260 -9.01 -6.26 10.43
N VAL A 261 -8.25 -5.22 10.19
CA VAL A 261 -8.34 -4.36 9.01
C VAL A 261 -7.03 -4.39 8.25
N ALA A 262 -7.11 -4.70 6.96
CA ALA A 262 -5.98 -4.70 6.03
C ALA A 262 -6.25 -3.77 4.85
N LEU A 263 -5.21 -3.26 4.21
CA LEU A 263 -5.29 -2.37 3.06
C LEU A 263 -4.81 -3.10 1.80
N LEU A 264 -5.53 -3.00 0.68
CA LEU A 264 -5.05 -3.44 -0.63
C LEU A 264 -3.97 -2.49 -1.14
N HIS A 265 -2.86 -3.07 -1.58
CA HIS A 265 -1.75 -2.28 -2.12
C HIS A 265 -2.10 -1.68 -3.48
N ALA A 266 -1.97 -0.36 -3.63
CA ALA A 266 -2.39 0.38 -4.83
C ALA A 266 -1.74 -0.11 -6.15
N PHE A 267 -0.51 -0.62 -6.10
CA PHE A 267 0.17 -1.17 -7.28
C PHE A 267 -0.28 -2.59 -7.65
N PHE A 268 -0.83 -3.36 -6.69
CA PHE A 268 -1.07 -4.80 -6.86
C PHE A 268 -2.55 -5.20 -6.84
N TYR A 269 -3.50 -4.31 -6.50
CA TYR A 269 -4.90 -4.70 -6.27
C TYR A 269 -5.61 -5.29 -7.50
N LEU A 270 -5.11 -5.02 -8.71
CA LEU A 270 -5.59 -5.61 -9.97
C LEU A 270 -4.65 -6.68 -10.54
N SER A 271 -3.50 -6.89 -9.93
CA SER A 271 -2.52 -7.86 -10.40
C SER A 271 -2.91 -9.29 -10.05
N PRO A 272 -2.57 -10.26 -10.90
CA PRO A 272 -2.68 -11.67 -10.54
C PRO A 272 -1.67 -12.03 -9.45
N VAL A 273 -1.97 -13.08 -8.68
CA VAL A 273 -1.13 -13.54 -7.55
C VAL A 273 0.33 -13.82 -7.96
N ALA A 274 0.56 -14.21 -9.21
CA ALA A 274 1.90 -14.48 -9.74
C ALA A 274 2.80 -13.23 -9.79
N GLU A 275 2.21 -12.02 -9.82
CA GLU A 275 2.92 -10.74 -9.84
C GLU A 275 3.14 -10.17 -8.43
N PHE A 276 2.55 -10.77 -7.40
CA PHE A 276 2.73 -10.30 -6.04
C PHE A 276 4.17 -10.54 -5.56
N THR A 277 4.76 -9.51 -4.99
CA THR A 277 6.13 -9.55 -4.48
C THR A 277 6.23 -10.17 -3.08
N TYR A 278 5.54 -11.29 -2.86
CA TYR A 278 5.69 -12.07 -1.64
C TYR A 278 7.13 -12.58 -1.48
N ASP A 279 7.55 -12.73 -0.25
CA ASP A 279 8.82 -13.40 0.03
C ASP A 279 8.74 -14.87 -0.43
N ARG A 280 9.67 -15.29 -1.28
CA ARG A 280 9.76 -16.64 -1.82
C ARG A 280 10.94 -17.43 -1.23
N ASN A 281 11.73 -16.80 -0.34
CA ASN A 281 12.84 -17.49 0.31
C ASN A 281 12.30 -18.54 1.30
N PRO A 282 12.53 -19.85 1.05
CA PRO A 282 12.03 -20.90 1.92
C PRO A 282 12.60 -20.87 3.34
N ASN A 283 13.72 -20.16 3.55
CA ASN A 283 14.33 -19.99 4.85
C ASN A 283 13.70 -18.84 5.67
N SER A 284 12.92 -17.98 5.04
CA SER A 284 12.18 -16.91 5.72
C SER A 284 10.87 -17.44 6.30
N THR A 285 10.56 -17.05 7.52
CA THR A 285 9.25 -17.33 8.13
C THR A 285 8.11 -16.60 7.42
N ALA A 286 8.43 -15.54 6.66
CA ALA A 286 7.48 -14.82 5.80
C ALA A 286 7.24 -15.48 4.44
N CYS A 287 7.92 -16.56 4.09
CA CYS A 287 7.81 -17.21 2.79
C CYS A 287 6.37 -17.58 2.44
N MET A 288 5.91 -17.16 1.25
CA MET A 288 4.58 -17.43 0.69
C MET A 288 4.68 -17.77 -0.79
N GLU A 289 4.10 -18.89 -1.22
CA GLU A 289 4.00 -19.24 -2.65
C GLU A 289 2.73 -18.66 -3.28
N THR A 290 1.68 -18.50 -2.50
CA THR A 290 0.38 -18.02 -2.94
C THR A 290 -0.27 -17.15 -1.86
N GLY A 291 -1.32 -16.42 -2.22
CA GLY A 291 -2.11 -15.60 -1.32
C GLY A 291 -3.39 -15.11 -1.98
N ASP A 292 -4.22 -14.37 -1.25
CA ASP A 292 -5.49 -13.85 -1.78
C ASP A 292 -5.31 -12.44 -2.37
N PHE A 293 -4.58 -11.59 -1.67
CA PHE A 293 -4.31 -10.19 -2.00
C PHE A 293 -2.92 -9.81 -1.54
N TYR A 294 -2.33 -8.80 -2.17
CA TYR A 294 -1.14 -8.16 -1.65
C TYR A 294 -1.55 -6.96 -0.78
N TYR A 295 -1.27 -7.07 0.52
CA TYR A 295 -1.62 -6.05 1.49
C TYR A 295 -0.45 -5.08 1.72
N HIS A 296 -0.78 -3.81 1.87
CA HIS A 296 0.17 -2.74 2.09
C HIS A 296 0.36 -2.48 3.59
N ALA A 297 1.60 -2.57 4.08
CA ALA A 297 1.90 -2.36 5.49
C ALA A 297 1.88 -0.88 5.92
N ALA A 298 1.71 0.03 4.99
CA ALA A 298 1.57 1.45 5.28
C ALA A 298 0.28 1.81 6.05
N VAL A 299 -0.74 0.93 6.01
CA VAL A 299 -1.97 1.07 6.79
C VAL A 299 -2.48 -0.30 7.20
N PHE A 300 -2.59 -0.53 8.48
CA PHE A 300 -3.30 -1.67 9.05
C PHE A 300 -3.93 -1.27 10.39
N GLY A 301 -4.94 -2.01 10.81
CA GLY A 301 -5.63 -1.66 12.04
C GLY A 301 -6.59 -2.74 12.53
N GLY A 302 -7.41 -2.35 13.51
CA GLY A 302 -8.40 -3.24 14.08
C GLY A 302 -8.67 -2.97 15.55
N THR A 303 -9.30 -3.93 16.25
CA THR A 303 -9.36 -3.90 17.71
C THR A 303 -7.94 -4.04 18.27
N TRP A 304 -7.70 -3.48 19.47
CA TRP A 304 -6.39 -3.55 20.08
C TRP A 304 -5.88 -5.00 20.26
N GLN A 305 -6.77 -5.96 20.51
CA GLN A 305 -6.42 -7.38 20.59
C GLN A 305 -5.89 -7.92 19.27
N SER A 306 -6.61 -7.65 18.18
CA SER A 306 -6.24 -8.15 16.85
C SER A 306 -4.93 -7.54 16.38
N VAL A 307 -4.76 -6.23 16.58
CA VAL A 307 -3.50 -5.54 16.19
C VAL A 307 -2.34 -6.03 17.04
N LYS A 308 -2.52 -6.22 18.35
CA LYS A 308 -1.49 -6.78 19.24
C LYS A 308 -1.06 -8.17 18.78
N ASN A 309 -2.02 -9.07 18.54
CA ASN A 309 -1.73 -10.44 18.09
C ASN A 309 -0.98 -10.45 16.75
N MET A 310 -1.39 -9.58 15.82
CA MET A 310 -0.75 -9.41 14.51
C MET A 310 0.69 -8.94 14.67
N THR A 311 0.91 -7.86 15.40
CA THR A 311 2.25 -7.26 15.55
C THR A 311 3.20 -8.16 16.35
N GLU A 312 2.73 -8.86 17.38
CA GLU A 312 3.52 -9.87 18.10
C GLU A 312 3.89 -11.06 17.22
N SER A 313 2.96 -11.51 16.36
CA SER A 313 3.25 -12.62 15.44
C SER A 313 4.28 -12.22 14.38
N CYS A 314 4.13 -11.03 13.79
CA CYS A 314 5.11 -10.48 12.83
C CYS A 314 6.48 -10.33 13.50
N TYR A 315 6.54 -9.74 14.71
CA TYR A 315 7.78 -9.58 15.44
C TYR A 315 8.48 -10.92 15.74
N ARG A 316 7.73 -11.94 16.16
CA ARG A 316 8.32 -13.29 16.38
C ARG A 316 8.92 -13.85 15.10
N GLY A 317 8.22 -13.73 13.95
CA GLY A 317 8.76 -14.16 12.67
C GLY A 317 10.04 -13.41 12.30
N ILE A 318 10.05 -12.09 12.42
CA ILE A 318 11.22 -11.23 12.18
C ILE A 318 12.41 -11.67 13.05
N MET A 319 12.18 -11.94 14.32
CA MET A 319 13.27 -12.36 15.22
C MET A 319 13.78 -13.76 14.90
N THR A 320 12.91 -14.69 14.54
CA THR A 320 13.31 -16.03 14.06
C THR A 320 14.15 -15.94 12.80
N ASP A 321 13.74 -15.11 11.83
CA ASP A 321 14.50 -14.89 10.61
C ASP A 321 15.87 -14.28 10.93
N LYS A 322 15.92 -13.29 11.83
CA LYS A 322 17.18 -12.65 12.26
C LYS A 322 18.14 -13.65 12.95
N GLU A 323 17.62 -14.53 13.80
CA GLU A 323 18.42 -15.61 14.42
C GLU A 323 19.00 -16.56 13.38
N ASN A 324 18.29 -16.80 12.28
CA ASN A 324 18.73 -17.62 11.17
C ASN A 324 19.52 -16.85 10.09
N GLN A 325 19.87 -15.59 10.35
CA GLN A 325 20.56 -14.70 9.38
C GLN A 325 19.80 -14.52 8.07
N VAL A 326 18.48 -14.51 8.16
CA VAL A 326 17.55 -14.24 7.06
C VAL A 326 16.87 -12.90 7.30
N GLU A 327 16.64 -12.15 6.24
CA GLU A 327 15.82 -10.94 6.25
C GLU A 327 14.78 -11.06 5.15
N ALA A 328 13.50 -10.86 5.49
CA ALA A 328 12.41 -10.98 4.54
C ALA A 328 12.48 -9.87 3.50
N LEU A 329 12.07 -10.17 2.26
CA LEU A 329 12.19 -9.31 1.08
C LEU A 329 11.69 -7.88 1.30
N TRP A 330 10.51 -7.74 1.90
CA TRP A 330 9.89 -6.46 2.26
C TRP A 330 9.72 -6.31 3.77
N HIS A 331 10.69 -6.83 4.52
CA HIS A 331 10.80 -6.66 5.97
C HIS A 331 9.49 -7.00 6.69
N ASP A 332 8.94 -6.06 7.43
CA ASP A 332 7.68 -6.24 8.18
C ASP A 332 6.45 -6.43 7.28
N GLU A 333 6.43 -5.87 6.05
CA GLU A 333 5.32 -6.08 5.11
C GLU A 333 5.21 -7.54 4.64
N SER A 334 6.34 -8.22 4.43
CA SER A 334 6.34 -9.65 4.10
C SER A 334 5.72 -10.49 5.21
N HIS A 335 6.08 -10.22 6.47
CA HIS A 335 5.50 -10.88 7.63
C HIS A 335 4.01 -10.54 7.83
N LEU A 336 3.62 -9.28 7.58
CA LEU A 336 2.24 -8.84 7.63
C LEU A 336 1.38 -9.59 6.59
N ASN A 337 1.84 -9.68 5.35
CA ASN A 337 1.17 -10.43 4.29
C ASN A 337 0.99 -11.90 4.67
N LYS A 338 2.04 -12.54 5.23
CA LYS A 338 1.98 -13.92 5.73
C LYS A 338 0.96 -14.09 6.85
N TYR A 339 0.94 -13.15 7.79
CA TYR A 339 -0.03 -13.17 8.89
C TYR A 339 -1.46 -13.06 8.37
N LEU A 340 -1.75 -12.07 7.53
CA LEU A 340 -3.10 -11.81 6.97
C LEU A 340 -3.57 -12.92 6.03
N TYR A 341 -2.67 -13.63 5.36
CA TYR A 341 -3.00 -14.82 4.60
C TYR A 341 -3.50 -15.95 5.50
N ARG A 342 -2.89 -16.14 6.67
CA ARG A 342 -3.28 -17.17 7.65
C ARG A 342 -4.46 -16.77 8.53
N HIS A 343 -4.54 -15.48 8.88
CA HIS A 343 -5.56 -14.89 9.74
C HIS A 343 -6.33 -13.84 8.94
N LYS A 344 -7.30 -14.32 8.19
CA LYS A 344 -8.05 -13.50 7.23
C LYS A 344 -8.63 -12.25 7.89
N PRO A 345 -8.40 -11.04 7.34
CA PRO A 345 -8.95 -9.81 7.90
C PRO A 345 -10.48 -9.82 7.85
N SER A 346 -11.11 -9.22 8.84
CA SER A 346 -12.56 -9.06 8.89
C SER A 346 -13.08 -7.94 7.99
N LYS A 347 -12.20 -7.03 7.60
CA LYS A 347 -12.46 -5.90 6.71
C LYS A 347 -11.22 -5.61 5.87
N VAL A 348 -11.41 -5.31 4.61
CA VAL A 348 -10.34 -4.91 3.69
C VAL A 348 -10.65 -3.50 3.20
N LEU A 349 -9.68 -2.62 3.24
CA LEU A 349 -9.76 -1.28 2.67
C LEU A 349 -9.31 -1.33 1.21
N SER A 350 -10.07 -0.69 0.32
CA SER A 350 -9.68 -0.52 -1.07
C SER A 350 -8.45 0.39 -1.19
N PRO A 351 -7.79 0.46 -2.37
CA PRO A 351 -6.69 1.39 -2.58
C PRO A 351 -7.07 2.87 -2.42
N GLU A 352 -8.37 3.20 -2.36
CA GLU A 352 -8.84 4.56 -2.04
C GLU A 352 -8.32 5.05 -0.68
N TYR A 353 -8.01 4.12 0.24
CA TYR A 353 -7.52 4.44 1.58
C TYR A 353 -6.00 4.64 1.68
N CYS A 354 -5.25 4.36 0.62
CA CYS A 354 -3.85 4.78 0.49
C CYS A 354 -3.41 4.67 -0.97
N TRP A 355 -3.31 5.80 -1.64
CA TRP A 355 -3.05 5.91 -3.07
C TRP A 355 -1.68 6.50 -3.36
N SER A 356 -1.04 6.05 -4.44
CA SER A 356 0.14 6.68 -5.01
C SER A 356 -0.21 7.32 -6.35
N THR A 357 0.19 8.57 -6.55
CA THR A 357 0.02 9.28 -7.83
C THR A 357 0.79 8.60 -8.98
N GLU A 358 1.82 7.81 -8.66
CA GLU A 358 2.61 7.03 -9.62
C GLU A 358 1.79 5.91 -10.30
N VAL A 359 0.73 5.41 -9.64
CA VAL A 359 -0.19 4.41 -10.24
C VAL A 359 -0.99 5.01 -11.39
N GLY A 360 -1.11 6.35 -11.43
CA GLY A 360 -1.88 7.07 -12.43
C GLY A 360 -3.39 7.01 -12.19
N TYR A 361 -4.15 7.47 -13.18
CA TYR A 361 -5.62 7.50 -13.10
C TYR A 361 -6.23 6.10 -13.17
N ARG A 362 -7.16 5.82 -12.25
CA ARG A 362 -7.99 4.62 -12.24
C ARG A 362 -9.46 5.01 -12.07
N ARG A 363 -10.30 4.59 -12.99
CA ARG A 363 -11.73 4.97 -13.02
C ARG A 363 -12.49 4.48 -11.78
N GLU A 364 -12.15 3.33 -11.29
CA GLU A 364 -12.77 2.68 -10.13
C GLU A 364 -12.37 3.32 -8.79
N VAL A 365 -11.24 4.03 -8.74
CA VAL A 365 -10.79 4.79 -7.57
C VAL A 365 -11.45 6.16 -7.60
N ARG A 366 -12.53 6.33 -6.83
CA ARG A 366 -13.37 7.53 -6.87
C ARG A 366 -12.87 8.63 -5.93
N VAL A 367 -12.14 8.26 -4.89
CA VAL A 367 -11.62 9.18 -3.88
C VAL A 367 -10.23 8.74 -3.43
N HIS A 368 -9.32 9.67 -3.29
CA HIS A 368 -8.01 9.44 -2.67
C HIS A 368 -8.08 9.95 -1.23
N ARG A 369 -8.19 9.02 -0.24
CA ARG A 369 -8.37 9.38 1.18
C ARG A 369 -7.05 9.68 1.85
N LEU A 370 -6.05 8.90 1.54
CA LEU A 370 -4.67 9.04 2.00
C LEU A 370 -3.76 8.94 0.78
N LEU A 371 -2.83 9.85 0.66
CA LEU A 371 -1.86 9.90 -0.44
C LEU A 371 -0.45 9.69 0.11
N TRP A 372 0.37 8.97 -0.64
CA TRP A 372 1.81 8.96 -0.37
C TRP A 372 2.37 10.36 -0.57
N ALA A 373 3.15 10.84 0.38
CA ALA A 373 3.90 12.07 0.20
C ALA A 373 5.01 11.86 -0.84
N GLU A 374 5.41 12.94 -1.52
CA GLU A 374 6.56 12.88 -2.40
C GLU A 374 7.82 12.49 -1.61
N LYS A 375 8.51 11.45 -2.10
CA LYS A 375 9.69 10.91 -1.45
C LYS A 375 10.96 11.53 -2.03
N HIS A 376 11.57 12.41 -1.24
CA HIS A 376 12.87 12.99 -1.55
C HIS A 376 13.99 12.10 -0.99
N TYR A 377 14.17 10.92 -1.59
CA TYR A 377 15.12 9.89 -1.10
C TYR A 377 16.53 10.40 -0.92
N ASP A 378 17.00 11.32 -1.79
CA ASP A 378 18.34 11.94 -1.71
C ASP A 378 18.53 12.71 -0.39
N MET A 379 17.44 13.22 0.19
CA MET A 379 17.46 13.94 1.47
C MET A 379 17.17 13.04 2.68
N LEU A 380 16.54 11.88 2.50
CA LEU A 380 16.10 11.02 3.59
C LEU A 380 17.14 10.00 4.04
N ARG A 381 18.07 9.62 3.15
CA ARG A 381 18.99 8.49 3.36
C ARG A 381 20.46 8.90 3.52
N THR A 382 20.73 10.15 3.77
CA THR A 382 22.08 10.65 4.08
C THR A 382 22.41 10.62 5.55
#